data_84982351bfe23ff2753e5abb3ca2ced4
#
_entry.id   84982351bfe23ff2753e5abb3ca2ced4
#
_cell.length_a   1.000
_cell.length_b   1.000
_cell.length_c   1.000
_cell.angle_alpha   90.00
_cell.angle_beta   90.00
_cell.angle_gamma   90.00
#
_symmetry.space_group_name_H-M   'P 1'
#
loop_
_entity.id
_entity.type
_entity.pdbx_description
1 polymer ?
#
loop_
_entity_poly.entity_id
_entity_poly.type
_entity_poly.pdbx_seq_one_letter_code
_entity_poly.pdbx_strand_id
1 'polypeptide(L)'
;IEDLPDGALRVHGLGHGIVMAPPYALLDCGESGSTLRFLIPVGLLIQGEASFTGRGRLMERPLKPYEDLFREKGIAWKLADNVLTVNGGRGYGTLALDPGTYRLPGNVSSQFFTGLLFVMPLLEGDSTLVSTTPLESRDYLEMTRQAQAAAGVTSRWLDENTLFVPGGQTYQPFE
;
A
#
# COMPACT_ATOMS: atom_id res chain seq x y z
N ILE A 1 -3.17 -17.91 8.88
CA ILE A 1 -1.88 -18.05 9.57
C ILE A 1 -1.95 -19.34 10.38
N GLU A 2 -0.89 -20.11 10.37
CA GLU A 2 -0.76 -21.40 11.03
C GLU A 2 0.49 -21.39 11.92
N ASP A 3 0.33 -21.75 13.18
CA ASP A 3 1.46 -21.96 14.09
C ASP A 3 2.10 -23.31 13.80
N LEU A 4 3.42 -23.35 13.64
CA LEU A 4 4.18 -24.57 13.41
C LEU A 4 4.78 -25.10 14.73
N PRO A 5 5.06 -26.42 14.82
CA PRO A 5 5.55 -27.04 16.06
C PRO A 5 6.89 -26.50 16.58
N ASP A 6 7.70 -25.92 15.71
CA ASP A 6 9.00 -25.30 16.02
C ASP A 6 8.88 -23.82 16.45
N GLY A 7 7.66 -23.29 16.56
CA GLY A 7 7.37 -21.91 16.90
C GLY A 7 7.41 -20.95 15.70
N ALA A 8 7.64 -21.44 14.49
CA ALA A 8 7.51 -20.64 13.27
C ALA A 8 6.04 -20.39 12.90
N LEU A 9 5.80 -19.37 12.10
CA LEU A 9 4.48 -19.05 11.57
C LEU A 9 4.44 -19.30 10.06
N ARG A 10 3.44 -20.03 9.62
CA ARG A 10 3.16 -20.13 8.18
C ARG A 10 2.03 -19.17 7.81
N VAL A 11 2.30 -18.26 6.89
CA VAL A 11 1.30 -17.36 6.34
C VAL A 11 0.89 -17.87 4.96
N HIS A 12 -0.37 -18.30 4.84
CA HIS A 12 -0.94 -18.66 3.55
C HIS A 12 -1.29 -17.38 2.80
N GLY A 13 -0.55 -17.08 1.73
CA GLY A 13 -0.81 -15.94 0.88
C GLY A 13 -2.12 -16.09 0.11
N LEU A 14 -2.66 -14.98 -0.37
CA LEU A 14 -3.91 -14.95 -1.13
C LEU A 14 -3.71 -15.35 -2.61
N GLY A 15 -2.49 -15.67 -3.01
CA GLY A 15 -2.16 -16.06 -4.37
C GLY A 15 -1.95 -14.86 -5.30
N HIS A 16 -1.91 -15.16 -6.60
CA HIS A 16 -1.77 -14.15 -7.65
C HIS A 16 -3.14 -13.66 -8.10
N GLY A 17 -3.29 -12.36 -8.27
CA GLY A 17 -4.49 -11.76 -8.84
C GLY A 17 -5.30 -10.93 -7.86
N ILE A 18 -6.42 -10.46 -8.35
CA ILE A 18 -7.34 -9.65 -7.57
C ILE A 18 -8.02 -10.52 -6.53
N VAL A 19 -7.81 -10.18 -5.28
CA VAL A 19 -8.50 -10.87 -4.19
C VAL A 19 -9.98 -10.52 -4.25
N MET A 20 -10.79 -11.52 -4.48
CA MET A 20 -12.24 -11.43 -4.30
C MET A 20 -12.54 -11.37 -2.81
N ALA A 21 -12.35 -10.20 -2.21
CA ALA A 21 -12.82 -9.96 -0.85
C ALA A 21 -14.35 -9.85 -0.84
N PRO A 22 -15.01 -10.17 0.28
CA PRO A 22 -16.41 -9.84 0.42
C PRO A 22 -16.62 -8.34 0.15
N PRO A 23 -17.75 -7.93 -0.44
CA PRO A 23 -17.98 -6.57 -0.93
C PRO A 23 -17.90 -5.46 0.15
N TYR A 24 -17.68 -5.82 1.40
CA TYR A 24 -17.56 -4.88 2.53
C TYR A 24 -16.50 -5.38 3.52
N ALA A 25 -15.23 -5.17 3.19
CA ALA A 25 -14.15 -5.45 4.13
C ALA A 25 -13.95 -4.23 5.05
N LEU A 26 -14.30 -4.35 6.31
CA LEU A 26 -13.90 -3.40 7.35
C LEU A 26 -12.63 -3.92 8.04
N LEU A 27 -11.55 -3.18 7.90
CA LEU A 27 -10.24 -3.50 8.47
C LEU A 27 -10.02 -2.67 9.74
N ASP A 28 -10.06 -3.30 10.92
CA ASP A 28 -9.71 -2.65 12.19
C ASP A 28 -8.18 -2.63 12.34
N CYS A 29 -7.60 -1.46 12.22
CA CYS A 29 -6.16 -1.21 12.36
C CYS A 29 -5.71 -1.01 13.82
N GLY A 30 -6.60 -1.19 14.79
CA GLY A 30 -6.32 -0.97 16.21
C GLY A 30 -5.88 0.48 16.47
N GLU A 31 -4.67 0.67 17.00
CA GLU A 31 -4.03 1.98 17.17
C GLU A 31 -2.81 2.17 16.27
N SER A 32 -2.59 1.26 15.32
CA SER A 32 -1.40 1.22 14.49
C SER A 32 -1.50 2.10 13.24
N GLY A 33 -0.78 3.22 13.27
CA GLY A 33 -0.66 4.11 12.10
C GLY A 33 0.09 3.46 10.93
N SER A 34 1.01 2.55 11.19
CA SER A 34 1.71 1.79 10.14
C SER A 34 0.75 0.86 9.43
N THR A 35 -0.02 0.06 10.19
CA THR A 35 -1.02 -0.85 9.62
C THR A 35 -1.99 -0.09 8.73
N LEU A 36 -2.55 1.01 9.22
CA LEU A 36 -3.49 1.82 8.44
C LEU A 36 -2.86 2.32 7.14
N ARG A 37 -1.69 2.98 7.21
CA ARG A 37 -1.03 3.57 6.03
C ARG A 37 -0.54 2.53 5.03
N PHE A 38 -0.11 1.37 5.49
CA PHE A 38 0.32 0.28 4.61
C PHE A 38 -0.85 -0.37 3.88
N LEU A 39 -1.96 -0.58 4.59
CA LEU A 39 -3.10 -1.29 4.04
C LEU A 39 -4.03 -0.43 3.18
N ILE A 40 -3.99 0.90 3.28
CA ILE A 40 -4.83 1.77 2.43
C ILE A 40 -4.57 1.52 0.94
N PRO A 41 -3.33 1.55 0.40
CA PRO A 41 -3.09 1.21 -1.00
C PRO A 41 -3.40 -0.26 -1.31
N VAL A 42 -3.15 -1.18 -0.37
CA VAL A 42 -3.49 -2.60 -0.54
C VAL A 42 -5.00 -2.80 -0.67
N GLY A 43 -5.79 -2.00 0.05
CA GLY A 43 -7.26 -2.00 -0.07
C GLY A 43 -7.76 -1.68 -1.48
N LEU A 44 -6.97 -0.94 -2.27
CA LEU A 44 -7.28 -0.64 -3.67
C LEU A 44 -7.10 -1.85 -4.61
N LEU A 45 -6.43 -2.92 -4.15
CA LEU A 45 -6.38 -4.20 -4.85
C LEU A 45 -7.66 -5.02 -4.62
N ILE A 46 -8.44 -4.64 -3.60
CA ILE A 46 -9.70 -5.30 -3.28
C ILE A 46 -10.74 -4.79 -4.26
N GLN A 47 -11.51 -5.72 -4.77
CA GLN A 47 -12.56 -5.38 -5.70
C GLN A 47 -13.77 -4.77 -4.98
N GLY A 48 -14.04 -3.50 -5.28
CA GLY A 48 -15.11 -2.73 -4.64
C GLY A 48 -14.57 -1.70 -3.65
N GLU A 49 -15.16 -1.63 -2.47
CA GLU A 49 -14.88 -0.67 -1.42
C GLU A 49 -14.10 -1.32 -0.28
N ALA A 50 -13.02 -0.69 0.14
CA ALA A 50 -12.27 -1.06 1.34
C ALA A 50 -12.47 0.00 2.42
N SER A 51 -12.86 -0.43 3.62
CA SER A 51 -13.07 0.45 4.77
C SER A 51 -12.08 0.14 5.90
N PHE A 52 -11.59 1.18 6.52
CA PHE A 52 -10.60 1.11 7.61
C PHE A 52 -11.13 1.83 8.83
N THR A 53 -10.93 1.23 9.99
CA THR A 53 -11.24 1.87 11.27
C THR A 53 -10.11 1.63 12.27
N GLY A 54 -10.20 2.29 13.41
CA GLY A 54 -9.26 2.10 14.49
C GLY A 54 -9.72 2.73 15.79
N ARG A 55 -8.89 2.57 16.82
CA ARG A 55 -9.18 3.03 18.17
C ARG A 55 -8.30 4.21 18.57
N GLY A 56 -8.65 4.84 19.68
CA GLY A 56 -7.93 6.00 20.18
C GLY A 56 -7.94 7.14 19.15
N ARG A 57 -6.76 7.70 18.88
CA ARG A 57 -6.58 8.82 17.96
C ARG A 57 -6.09 8.39 16.56
N LEU A 58 -6.26 7.12 16.18
CA LEU A 58 -5.71 6.62 14.92
C LEU A 58 -6.28 7.39 13.71
N MET A 59 -7.59 7.55 13.66
CA MET A 59 -8.25 8.19 12.52
C MET A 59 -8.10 9.72 12.49
N GLU A 60 -7.57 10.32 13.57
CA GLU A 60 -7.19 11.74 13.61
C GLU A 60 -5.79 12.00 13.03
N ARG A 61 -5.00 10.94 12.83
CA ARG A 61 -3.64 11.07 12.29
C ARG A 61 -3.65 11.58 10.87
N PRO A 62 -2.68 12.43 10.46
CA PRO A 62 -2.63 12.96 9.12
C PRO A 62 -2.58 11.84 8.06
N LEU A 63 -3.58 11.84 7.17
CA LEU A 63 -3.66 10.96 5.99
C LEU A 63 -3.66 11.78 4.69
N LYS A 64 -3.50 13.09 4.82
CA LYS A 64 -3.56 14.04 3.70
C LYS A 64 -2.68 13.68 2.50
N PRO A 65 -1.45 13.14 2.64
CA PRO A 65 -0.66 12.73 1.49
C PRO A 65 -1.38 11.72 0.58
N TYR A 66 -2.09 10.75 1.16
CA TYR A 66 -2.89 9.81 0.38
C TYR A 66 -4.20 10.43 -0.11
N GLU A 67 -4.87 11.23 0.71
CA GLU A 67 -6.10 11.89 0.29
C GLU A 67 -5.87 12.75 -0.95
N ASP A 68 -4.81 13.56 -0.97
CA ASP A 68 -4.47 14.43 -2.10
C ASP A 68 -4.09 13.59 -3.34
N LEU A 69 -3.23 12.59 -3.17
CA LEU A 69 -2.79 11.69 -4.24
C LEU A 69 -3.97 10.94 -4.86
N PHE A 70 -4.85 10.39 -4.03
CA PHE A 70 -5.96 9.57 -4.52
C PHE A 70 -7.03 10.42 -5.18
N ARG A 71 -7.26 11.63 -4.68
CA ARG A 71 -8.13 12.60 -5.36
C ARG A 71 -7.58 12.96 -6.75
N GLU A 72 -6.27 13.18 -6.88
CA GLU A 72 -5.61 13.42 -8.18
C GLU A 72 -5.80 12.23 -9.14
N LYS A 73 -5.75 11.01 -8.60
CA LYS A 73 -5.93 9.76 -9.36
C LYS A 73 -7.40 9.38 -9.60
N GLY A 74 -8.36 10.20 -9.15
CA GLY A 74 -9.79 9.92 -9.31
C GLY A 74 -10.32 8.78 -8.43
N ILE A 75 -9.59 8.43 -7.38
CA ILE A 75 -9.99 7.41 -6.41
C ILE A 75 -10.86 8.07 -5.34
N ALA A 76 -12.02 7.48 -5.08
CA ALA A 76 -12.92 7.98 -4.06
C ALA A 76 -12.33 7.81 -2.66
N TRP A 77 -12.40 8.87 -1.88
CA TRP A 77 -11.91 8.97 -0.52
C TRP A 77 -12.97 9.58 0.39
N LYS A 78 -13.38 8.87 1.42
CA LYS A 78 -14.35 9.35 2.39
C LYS A 78 -13.89 8.98 3.79
N LEU A 79 -13.72 9.97 4.65
CA LEU A 79 -13.48 9.80 6.08
C LEU A 79 -14.67 10.38 6.83
N ALA A 80 -15.45 9.53 7.49
CA ALA A 80 -16.61 9.90 8.29
C ALA A 80 -16.81 8.88 9.42
N ASP A 81 -17.31 9.33 10.54
CA ASP A 81 -17.68 8.48 11.69
C ASP A 81 -16.57 7.49 12.11
N ASN A 82 -15.33 7.98 12.13
CA ASN A 82 -14.13 7.18 12.45
C ASN A 82 -13.86 6.01 11.48
N VAL A 83 -14.44 6.07 10.28
CA VAL A 83 -14.23 5.08 9.20
C VAL A 83 -13.70 5.81 7.97
N LEU A 84 -12.56 5.34 7.47
CA LEU A 84 -12.04 5.72 6.17
C LEU A 84 -12.50 4.69 5.14
N THR A 85 -13.14 5.15 4.09
CA THR A 85 -13.49 4.33 2.93
C THR A 85 -12.71 4.80 1.71
N VAL A 86 -12.07 3.87 1.03
CA VAL A 86 -11.46 4.06 -0.29
C VAL A 86 -12.17 3.17 -1.30
N ASN A 87 -12.51 3.74 -2.46
CA ASN A 87 -13.21 3.00 -3.49
C ASN A 87 -12.46 3.10 -4.82
N GLY A 88 -12.06 1.95 -5.33
CA GLY A 88 -11.36 1.81 -6.58
C GLY A 88 -12.17 2.13 -7.84
N GLY A 89 -13.50 2.15 -7.75
CA GLY A 89 -14.42 2.66 -8.77
C GLY A 89 -14.40 1.98 -10.14
N ARG A 90 -13.52 1.04 -10.33
CA ARG A 90 -13.37 0.29 -11.59
C ARG A 90 -13.99 -1.09 -11.44
N GLY A 91 -14.73 -1.50 -12.45
CA GLY A 91 -15.45 -2.79 -12.43
C GLY A 91 -14.57 -4.00 -12.15
N TYR A 92 -15.19 -5.14 -12.10
CA TYR A 92 -14.60 -6.43 -11.79
C TYR A 92 -13.29 -6.68 -12.58
N GLY A 93 -12.20 -6.97 -11.85
CA GLY A 93 -10.94 -7.35 -12.45
C GLY A 93 -9.95 -6.20 -12.74
N THR A 94 -10.26 -4.98 -12.36
CA THR A 94 -9.40 -3.83 -12.64
C THR A 94 -8.85 -3.22 -11.35
N LEU A 95 -7.53 -3.06 -11.27
CA LEU A 95 -6.90 -2.31 -10.18
C LEU A 95 -7.31 -0.84 -10.23
N ALA A 96 -7.53 -0.24 -9.06
CA ALA A 96 -7.87 1.18 -8.99
C ALA A 96 -6.68 2.11 -9.25
N LEU A 97 -5.46 1.59 -9.15
CA LEU A 97 -4.23 2.31 -9.39
C LEU A 97 -3.71 1.99 -10.81
N ASP A 98 -3.47 3.01 -11.59
CA ASP A 98 -2.79 2.89 -12.87
C ASP A 98 -1.27 2.98 -12.70
N PRO A 99 -0.49 2.32 -13.55
CA PRO A 99 0.94 2.59 -13.66
C PRO A 99 1.23 4.07 -13.91
N GLY A 100 2.39 4.54 -13.50
CA GLY A 100 2.79 5.91 -13.77
C GLY A 100 3.46 6.61 -12.60
N THR A 101 3.43 7.94 -12.58
CA THR A 101 4.13 8.73 -11.57
C THR A 101 3.23 9.02 -10.38
N TYR A 102 3.76 8.77 -9.19
CA TYR A 102 3.17 9.02 -7.90
C TYR A 102 4.04 10.00 -7.10
N ARG A 103 3.47 11.11 -6.67
CA ARG A 103 4.19 12.18 -5.99
C ARG A 103 3.69 12.35 -4.56
N LEU A 104 4.59 12.27 -3.60
CA LEU A 104 4.29 12.42 -2.17
C LEU A 104 5.32 13.32 -1.48
N PRO A 105 4.94 14.05 -0.42
CA PRO A 105 5.90 14.75 0.41
C PRO A 105 6.72 13.76 1.25
N GLY A 106 8.06 13.85 1.17
CA GLY A 106 8.99 12.96 1.87
C GLY A 106 9.19 13.29 3.34
N ASN A 107 8.78 14.49 3.76
CA ASN A 107 8.96 15.03 5.11
C ASN A 107 7.76 14.80 6.05
N VAL A 108 6.78 13.99 5.65
CA VAL A 108 5.61 13.66 6.49
C VAL A 108 5.77 12.30 7.14
N SER A 109 5.96 11.27 6.33
CA SER A 109 6.23 9.91 6.81
C SER A 109 6.60 8.99 5.63
N SER A 110 7.64 8.18 5.81
CA SER A 110 8.03 7.12 4.86
C SER A 110 6.96 6.03 4.70
N GLN A 111 6.03 5.89 5.65
CA GLN A 111 4.97 4.88 5.61
C GLN A 111 4.03 5.05 4.41
N PHE A 112 3.84 6.27 3.92
CA PHE A 112 3.05 6.52 2.69
C PHE A 112 3.74 5.94 1.45
N PHE A 113 5.05 6.04 1.39
CA PHE A 113 5.86 5.45 0.32
C PHE A 113 5.83 3.92 0.40
N THR A 114 6.04 3.36 1.59
CA THR A 114 6.02 1.91 1.84
C THR A 114 4.68 1.28 1.42
N GLY A 115 3.56 1.90 1.78
CA GLY A 115 2.24 1.38 1.37
C GLY A 115 2.06 1.33 -0.14
N LEU A 116 2.51 2.34 -0.88
CA LEU A 116 2.50 2.32 -2.35
C LEU A 116 3.46 1.27 -2.92
N LEU A 117 4.64 1.09 -2.31
CA LEU A 117 5.59 0.07 -2.75
C LEU A 117 5.03 -1.34 -2.64
N PHE A 118 4.10 -1.62 -1.74
CA PHE A 118 3.46 -2.94 -1.68
C PHE A 118 2.59 -3.24 -2.89
N VAL A 119 2.03 -2.25 -3.54
CA VAL A 119 1.07 -2.42 -4.64
C VAL A 119 1.66 -2.12 -6.02
N MET A 120 2.58 -1.18 -6.15
CA MET A 120 3.15 -0.78 -7.43
C MET A 120 3.73 -1.92 -8.26
N PRO A 121 4.47 -2.89 -7.67
CA PRO A 121 5.00 -4.02 -8.44
C PRO A 121 3.91 -4.87 -9.10
N LEU A 122 2.71 -4.87 -8.55
CA LEU A 122 1.57 -5.67 -9.02
C LEU A 122 0.79 -4.99 -10.16
N LEU A 123 1.08 -3.72 -10.47
CA LEU A 123 0.44 -2.99 -11.56
C LEU A 123 0.93 -3.52 -12.91
N GLU A 124 0.09 -3.41 -13.95
CA GLU A 124 0.40 -3.96 -15.28
C GLU A 124 1.57 -3.26 -15.98
N GLY A 125 1.98 -2.08 -15.53
CA GLY A 125 3.07 -1.32 -16.10
C GLY A 125 3.93 -0.64 -15.05
N ASP A 126 5.03 -0.05 -15.50
CA ASP A 126 6.05 0.57 -14.67
C ASP A 126 5.52 1.80 -13.94
N SER A 127 6.02 2.02 -12.74
CA SER A 127 5.68 3.17 -11.93
C SER A 127 6.93 3.88 -11.40
N THR A 128 6.76 5.16 -11.07
CA THR A 128 7.78 5.98 -10.46
C THR A 128 7.21 6.65 -9.22
N LEU A 129 7.88 6.46 -8.10
CA LEU A 129 7.52 7.05 -6.82
C LEU A 129 8.49 8.21 -6.52
N VAL A 130 7.96 9.42 -6.47
CA VAL A 130 8.74 10.66 -6.37
C VAL A 130 8.47 11.34 -5.04
N SER A 131 9.53 11.63 -4.30
CA SER A 131 9.46 12.51 -3.15
C SER A 131 9.54 13.97 -3.59
N THR A 132 8.54 14.77 -3.24
CA THR A 132 8.49 16.20 -3.59
C THR A 132 9.25 17.10 -2.62
N THR A 133 9.70 16.54 -1.49
CA THR A 133 10.57 17.17 -0.50
C THR A 133 11.68 16.19 -0.13
N PRO A 134 12.76 16.60 0.56
CA PRO A 134 13.76 15.64 1.04
C PRO A 134 13.13 14.49 1.81
N LEU A 135 13.58 13.27 1.51
CA LEU A 135 13.12 12.06 2.18
C LEU A 135 13.69 11.98 3.59
N GLU A 136 12.83 12.21 4.57
CA GLU A 136 13.12 11.82 5.94
C GLU A 136 12.96 10.30 6.08
N SER A 137 13.84 9.65 6.81
CA SER A 137 13.73 8.21 7.07
C SER A 137 13.82 7.32 5.82
N ARG A 138 14.73 7.62 4.90
CA ARG A 138 15.01 6.80 3.70
C ARG A 138 15.33 5.35 4.05
N ASP A 139 15.97 5.10 5.18
CA ASP A 139 16.34 3.75 5.63
C ASP A 139 15.15 2.81 5.79
N TYR A 140 13.98 3.33 6.18
CA TYR A 140 12.76 2.52 6.23
C TYR A 140 12.28 2.07 4.84
N LEU A 141 12.51 2.88 3.81
CA LEU A 141 12.23 2.48 2.44
C LEU A 141 13.22 1.42 1.95
N GLU A 142 14.48 1.54 2.34
CA GLU A 142 15.47 0.50 2.04
C GLU A 142 15.13 -0.82 2.72
N MET A 143 14.68 -0.81 3.96
CA MET A 143 14.16 -2.02 4.64
C MET A 143 12.99 -2.63 3.87
N THR A 144 12.04 -1.81 3.40
CA THR A 144 10.91 -2.26 2.58
C THR A 144 11.41 -2.90 1.29
N ARG A 145 12.34 -2.28 0.58
CA ARG A 145 12.93 -2.79 -0.66
C ARG A 145 13.68 -4.11 -0.46
N GLN A 146 14.41 -4.23 0.65
CA GLN A 146 15.11 -5.48 1.01
C GLN A 146 14.11 -6.62 1.27
N ALA A 147 13.03 -6.35 2.02
CA ALA A 147 11.98 -7.34 2.25
C ALA A 147 11.29 -7.74 0.93
N GLN A 148 11.02 -6.78 0.03
CA GLN A 148 10.49 -7.06 -1.29
C GLN A 148 11.44 -7.89 -2.15
N ALA A 149 12.74 -7.60 -2.10
CA ALA A 149 13.75 -8.36 -2.83
C ALA A 149 13.82 -9.82 -2.37
N ALA A 150 13.69 -10.07 -1.06
CA ALA A 150 13.58 -11.44 -0.52
C ALA A 150 12.35 -12.18 -1.07
N ALA A 151 11.26 -11.45 -1.36
CA ALA A 151 10.07 -11.98 -2.01
C ALA A 151 10.10 -11.89 -3.55
N GLY A 152 11.27 -11.70 -4.15
CA GLY A 152 11.46 -11.70 -5.61
C GLY A 152 11.03 -10.41 -6.33
N VAL A 153 10.68 -9.35 -5.60
CA VAL A 153 10.23 -8.07 -6.16
C VAL A 153 11.36 -7.05 -6.15
N THR A 154 11.55 -6.34 -7.24
CA THR A 154 12.65 -5.39 -7.43
C THR A 154 12.17 -3.97 -7.67
N SER A 155 12.99 -3.03 -7.22
CA SER A 155 12.87 -1.60 -7.52
C SER A 155 14.25 -0.95 -7.49
N ARG A 156 14.42 0.22 -8.06
CA ARG A 156 15.73 0.89 -8.08
C ARG A 156 15.59 2.41 -7.99
N TRP A 157 16.50 3.03 -7.29
CA TRP A 157 16.60 4.49 -7.27
C TRP A 157 17.11 5.00 -8.62
N LEU A 158 16.44 6.01 -9.17
CA LEU A 158 16.91 6.78 -10.31
C LEU A 158 17.78 7.96 -9.86
N ASP A 159 17.42 8.54 -8.73
CA ASP A 159 18.12 9.62 -8.04
C ASP A 159 17.79 9.61 -6.53
N GLU A 160 18.15 10.66 -5.81
CA GLU A 160 17.96 10.75 -4.35
C GLU A 160 16.47 10.74 -3.92
N ASN A 161 15.57 11.18 -4.80
CA ASN A 161 14.15 11.39 -4.50
C ASN A 161 13.21 10.54 -5.35
N THR A 162 13.75 9.77 -6.32
CA THR A 162 12.95 9.08 -7.33
C THR A 162 13.24 7.59 -7.32
N LEU A 163 12.23 6.79 -7.01
CA LEU A 163 12.29 5.35 -7.04
C LEU A 163 11.49 4.81 -8.23
N PHE A 164 12.14 4.02 -9.08
CA PHE A 164 11.52 3.30 -10.17
C PHE A 164 11.09 1.90 -9.72
N VAL A 165 9.86 1.53 -10.04
CA VAL A 165 9.25 0.25 -9.70
C VAL A 165 8.73 -0.39 -10.99
N PRO A 166 9.39 -1.44 -11.52
CA PRO A 166 8.85 -2.21 -12.63
C PRO A 166 7.49 -2.81 -12.25
N GLY A 167 6.56 -2.80 -13.19
CA GLY A 167 5.25 -3.44 -13.03
C GLY A 167 5.26 -4.91 -13.43
N GLY A 168 4.10 -5.56 -13.35
CA GLY A 168 3.91 -6.96 -13.74
C GLY A 168 4.72 -7.97 -12.90
N GLN A 169 5.19 -7.56 -11.73
CA GLN A 169 5.93 -8.43 -10.83
C GLN A 169 4.98 -9.24 -9.94
N THR A 170 5.50 -10.29 -9.37
CA THR A 170 4.76 -11.20 -8.50
C THR A 170 5.58 -11.51 -7.26
N TYR A 171 4.99 -11.35 -6.08
CA TYR A 171 5.62 -11.77 -4.84
C TYR A 171 5.75 -13.28 -4.78
N GLN A 172 6.94 -13.77 -4.50
CA GLN A 172 7.25 -15.18 -4.36
C GLN A 172 7.23 -15.58 -2.88
N PRO A 173 6.82 -16.80 -2.57
CA PRO A 173 7.02 -17.34 -1.22
C PRO A 173 8.50 -17.33 -0.85
N PHE A 174 8.79 -17.06 0.42
CA PHE A 174 10.15 -17.14 0.98
C PHE A 174 10.08 -17.65 2.42
N GLU A 175 11.14 -18.27 2.88
CA GLU A 175 11.35 -18.75 4.25
C GLU A 175 12.29 -17.85 5.04
#